data_cf187e94a637dedfb5be2b76e5d7e6e5
#
_entry.id   cf187e94a637dedfb5be2b76e5d7e6e5
#
_cell.length_a   1.000
_cell.length_b   1.000
_cell.length_c   1.000
_cell.angle_alpha   90.00
_cell.angle_beta   90.00
_cell.angle_gamma   90.00
#
_symmetry.space_group_name_H-M   'P 1'
#
loop_
_entity.id
_entity.type
_entity.pdbx_description
1 polymer ?
#
loop_
_entity_poly.entity_id
_entity_poly.type
_entity_poly.pdbx_seq_one_letter_code
_entity_poly.pdbx_strand_id
1 'polypeptide(L)'
;MSFKMIRTAAGVALSVASFGVLANDVTGAGATFPAPVYAKWAAAYNTATGVRINYQSVGSGAGIRQIKAKTVDFGASDMPLTDEELAKDGLMQFPTVIGGVVPVVNIKGVKPGQMKLTGEVLGNIYLGKIAKWNDPAIVALNPGVALPDAAIAPVRRADGSGTTFVFTNYLSKVNAEWKQTVGEGTAVKWPAGAGGKGNEGVSAFVGRLPNSIGYVEYAYAKTNKLSHVAMKNVSGEYVQPDDSAFKASAAGADWNKSFYQVLTNQPGKTAWPMSSATFILLHKTPQKAEQSAAALKFFDWVYVNGDKTAAELDYVPLPASVKDIVRKSWAQVKDASGKAVSYK
;
A
#
# COMPACT_ATOMS: atom_id res chain seq x y z
N MET A 1 25.99 -74.10 47.76
CA MET A 1 25.17 -72.87 47.70
C MET A 1 25.81 -71.98 46.65
N SER A 2 25.20 -71.88 45.50
CA SER A 2 25.76 -71.12 44.35
C SER A 2 24.91 -69.92 44.06
N PHE A 3 25.44 -68.70 44.27
CA PHE A 3 24.76 -67.45 43.97
C PHE A 3 24.97 -67.10 42.51
N LYS A 4 23.87 -67.07 41.73
CA LYS A 4 23.85 -66.54 40.35
C LYS A 4 23.64 -65.03 40.43
N MET A 5 24.62 -64.24 39.94
CA MET A 5 24.48 -62.82 39.69
C MET A 5 23.76 -62.58 38.35
N ILE A 6 22.62 -61.89 38.45
CA ILE A 6 21.87 -61.40 37.27
C ILE A 6 22.45 -60.03 36.94
N ARG A 7 23.06 -59.88 35.74
CA ARG A 7 23.49 -58.61 35.17
C ARG A 7 22.32 -58.00 34.39
N THR A 8 21.74 -56.94 34.93
CA THR A 8 20.74 -56.11 34.23
C THR A 8 21.48 -55.12 33.34
N ALA A 9 21.34 -55.22 32.03
CA ALA A 9 21.83 -54.25 31.06
C ALA A 9 20.79 -53.11 30.96
N ALA A 10 21.15 -51.91 31.45
CA ALA A 10 20.37 -50.71 31.27
C ALA A 10 20.68 -50.12 29.87
N GLY A 11 19.73 -50.22 28.96
CA GLY A 11 19.80 -49.55 27.68
C GLY A 11 19.51 -48.03 27.82
N VAL A 12 20.52 -47.22 27.56
CA VAL A 12 20.34 -45.74 27.46
C VAL A 12 19.73 -45.43 26.11
N ALA A 13 18.45 -45.09 26.09
CA ALA A 13 17.80 -44.53 24.91
C ALA A 13 18.24 -43.07 24.74
N LEU A 14 19.09 -42.77 23.77
CA LEU A 14 19.38 -41.39 23.33
C LEU A 14 18.14 -40.82 22.64
N SER A 15 17.37 -40.01 23.33
CA SER A 15 16.35 -39.19 22.72
C SER A 15 17.04 -38.07 21.94
N VAL A 16 17.06 -38.16 20.62
CA VAL A 16 17.42 -37.05 19.74
C VAL A 16 16.30 -36.02 19.83
N ALA A 17 16.49 -35.01 20.69
CA ALA A 17 15.65 -33.82 20.69
C ALA A 17 15.91 -33.09 19.38
N SER A 18 14.99 -33.22 18.42
CA SER A 18 14.93 -32.35 17.26
C SER A 18 14.66 -30.94 17.78
N PHE A 19 15.70 -30.12 17.91
CA PHE A 19 15.54 -28.68 18.06
C PHE A 19 14.88 -28.19 16.77
N GLY A 20 13.57 -28.06 16.79
CA GLY A 20 12.84 -27.30 15.80
C GLY A 20 13.46 -25.91 15.77
N VAL A 21 14.09 -25.54 14.66
CA VAL A 21 14.47 -24.14 14.43
C VAL A 21 13.19 -23.35 14.57
N LEU A 22 13.07 -22.56 15.65
CA LEU A 22 11.99 -21.60 15.81
C LEU A 22 12.08 -20.66 14.60
N ALA A 23 11.16 -20.83 13.66
CA ALA A 23 11.07 -19.94 12.52
C ALA A 23 10.95 -18.52 13.06
N ASN A 24 11.95 -17.67 12.79
CA ASN A 24 11.97 -16.30 13.27
C ASN A 24 10.78 -15.54 12.67
N ASP A 25 9.85 -15.11 13.53
CA ASP A 25 8.77 -14.23 13.14
C ASP A 25 9.36 -12.95 12.53
N VAL A 26 8.81 -12.50 11.41
CA VAL A 26 9.21 -11.27 10.74
C VAL A 26 8.21 -10.16 11.07
N THR A 27 8.70 -9.03 11.52
CA THR A 27 7.87 -7.86 11.85
C THR A 27 7.97 -6.80 10.78
N GLY A 28 6.82 -6.31 10.33
CA GLY A 28 6.72 -5.20 9.38
C GLY A 28 5.70 -4.18 9.83
N ALA A 29 5.87 -2.93 9.41
CA ALA A 29 4.88 -1.90 9.69
C ALA A 29 4.82 -0.85 8.58
N GLY A 30 3.65 -0.25 8.38
CA GLY A 30 3.55 0.88 7.46
C GLY A 30 2.20 1.02 6.78
N ALA A 31 2.25 1.22 5.49
CA ALA A 31 1.12 1.56 4.63
C ALA A 31 -0.12 0.69 4.87
N THR A 32 -1.27 1.34 4.97
CA THR A 32 -2.57 0.64 5.02
C THR A 32 -3.06 0.24 3.63
N PHE A 33 -2.51 0.84 2.59
CA PHE A 33 -2.84 0.57 1.19
C PHE A 33 -2.69 -0.94 0.85
N PRO A 34 -1.55 -1.61 1.10
CA PRO A 34 -1.39 -3.03 0.76
C PRO A 34 -1.90 -3.98 1.86
N ALA A 35 -2.41 -3.48 3.00
CA ALA A 35 -2.73 -4.34 4.14
C ALA A 35 -3.69 -5.50 3.81
N PRO A 36 -4.74 -5.35 2.98
CA PRO A 36 -5.60 -6.46 2.59
C PRO A 36 -4.85 -7.60 1.90
N VAL A 37 -3.97 -7.30 0.95
CA VAL A 37 -3.21 -8.32 0.23
C VAL A 37 -2.07 -8.87 1.08
N TYR A 38 -1.40 -8.04 1.89
CA TYR A 38 -0.34 -8.49 2.78
C TYR A 38 -0.85 -9.47 3.83
N ALA A 39 -2.04 -9.26 4.38
CA ALA A 39 -2.67 -10.19 5.32
C ALA A 39 -2.89 -11.58 4.69
N LYS A 40 -3.38 -11.62 3.45
CA LYS A 40 -3.57 -12.89 2.72
C LYS A 40 -2.25 -13.57 2.37
N TRP A 41 -1.25 -12.81 1.91
CA TRP A 41 0.08 -13.34 1.62
C TRP A 41 0.76 -13.88 2.88
N ALA A 42 0.68 -13.15 4.01
CA ALA A 42 1.24 -13.60 5.28
C ALA A 42 0.61 -14.91 5.77
N ALA A 43 -0.73 -15.03 5.66
CA ALA A 43 -1.44 -16.26 6.03
C ALA A 43 -1.05 -17.45 5.13
N ALA A 44 -0.99 -17.25 3.82
CA ALA A 44 -0.58 -18.29 2.87
C ALA A 44 0.89 -18.71 3.06
N TYR A 45 1.78 -17.73 3.31
CA TYR A 45 3.19 -18.00 3.60
C TYR A 45 3.37 -18.79 4.90
N ASN A 46 2.64 -18.42 5.95
CA ASN A 46 2.66 -19.17 7.20
C ASN A 46 2.19 -20.61 7.02
N THR A 47 1.12 -20.82 6.26
CA THR A 47 0.65 -22.19 5.93
C THR A 47 1.71 -22.99 5.17
N ALA A 48 2.45 -22.36 4.26
CA ALA A 48 3.45 -23.03 3.44
C ALA A 48 4.78 -23.28 4.15
N THR A 49 5.17 -22.44 5.14
CA THR A 49 6.52 -22.43 5.70
C THR A 49 6.60 -22.50 7.22
N GLY A 50 5.49 -22.28 7.93
CA GLY A 50 5.46 -22.13 9.38
C GLY A 50 5.96 -20.77 9.89
N VAL A 51 6.51 -19.91 9.02
CA VAL A 51 7.01 -18.56 9.40
C VAL A 51 5.86 -17.57 9.48
N ARG A 52 5.77 -16.80 10.57
CA ARG A 52 4.78 -15.74 10.72
C ARG A 52 5.32 -14.40 10.26
N ILE A 53 4.49 -13.67 9.53
CA ILE A 53 4.73 -12.29 9.14
C ILE A 53 3.75 -11.42 9.91
N ASN A 54 4.26 -10.65 10.86
CA ASN A 54 3.47 -9.74 11.70
C ASN A 54 3.50 -8.33 11.07
N TYR A 55 2.55 -8.03 10.20
CA TYR A 55 2.44 -6.73 9.58
C TYR A 55 1.47 -5.81 10.33
N GLN A 56 1.95 -4.61 10.71
CA GLN A 56 1.17 -3.59 11.38
C GLN A 56 0.75 -2.49 10.39
N SER A 57 -0.55 -2.43 10.09
CA SER A 57 -1.18 -1.41 9.23
C SER A 57 -1.35 -0.10 10.01
N VAL A 58 -0.32 0.77 10.00
CA VAL A 58 -0.25 1.98 10.84
C VAL A 58 -0.05 3.28 10.05
N GLY A 59 0.00 3.17 8.71
CA GLY A 59 0.26 4.25 7.76
C GLY A 59 1.73 4.40 7.39
N SER A 60 1.98 4.86 6.15
CA SER A 60 3.32 4.96 5.56
C SER A 60 4.29 5.80 6.40
N GLY A 61 3.81 6.93 6.93
CA GLY A 61 4.65 7.78 7.78
C GLY A 61 5.13 7.08 9.06
N ALA A 62 4.29 6.23 9.67
CA ALA A 62 4.69 5.42 10.81
C ALA A 62 5.66 4.31 10.40
N GLY A 63 5.43 3.65 9.26
CA GLY A 63 6.33 2.64 8.70
C GLY A 63 7.73 3.18 8.44
N ILE A 64 7.82 4.35 7.79
CA ILE A 64 9.11 5.03 7.54
C ILE A 64 9.81 5.34 8.88
N ARG A 65 9.09 5.86 9.86
CA ARG A 65 9.71 6.14 11.18
C ARG A 65 10.18 4.89 11.89
N GLN A 66 9.40 3.81 11.86
CA GLN A 66 9.74 2.56 12.55
C GLN A 66 10.95 1.86 11.92
N ILE A 67 11.04 1.82 10.58
CA ILE A 67 12.22 1.23 9.93
C ILE A 67 13.47 2.07 10.21
N LYS A 68 13.39 3.41 10.15
CA LYS A 68 14.51 4.29 10.53
C LYS A 68 14.95 4.09 11.97
N ALA A 69 14.01 3.88 12.89
CA ALA A 69 14.27 3.59 14.30
C ALA A 69 14.70 2.12 14.55
N LYS A 70 14.73 1.27 13.53
CA LYS A 70 15.12 -0.15 13.61
C LYS A 70 14.23 -0.98 14.55
N THR A 71 12.95 -0.60 14.69
CA THR A 71 11.96 -1.29 15.56
C THR A 71 11.18 -2.36 14.82
N VAL A 72 11.33 -2.44 13.50
CA VAL A 72 10.75 -3.46 12.62
C VAL A 72 11.79 -3.96 11.63
N ASP A 73 11.58 -5.17 11.10
CA ASP A 73 12.48 -5.79 10.13
C ASP A 73 12.29 -5.19 8.72
N PHE A 74 11.07 -4.74 8.40
CA PHE A 74 10.80 -3.98 7.18
C PHE A 74 9.75 -2.89 7.40
N GLY A 75 9.87 -1.79 6.67
CA GLY A 75 8.87 -0.74 6.55
C GLY A 75 8.07 -0.88 5.26
N ALA A 76 6.85 -0.32 5.21
CA ALA A 76 6.09 -0.22 3.97
C ALA A 76 5.55 1.19 3.77
N SER A 77 5.64 1.70 2.53
CA SER A 77 5.19 3.04 2.15
C SER A 77 4.67 3.10 0.72
N ASP A 78 3.57 3.83 0.49
CA ASP A 78 3.09 4.13 -0.86
C ASP A 78 3.69 5.45 -1.39
N MET A 79 4.38 6.19 -0.53
CA MET A 79 5.27 7.27 -0.95
C MET A 79 6.68 6.70 -1.10
N PRO A 80 7.26 6.65 -2.31
CA PRO A 80 8.65 6.27 -2.47
C PRO A 80 9.56 7.30 -1.79
N LEU A 81 10.67 6.86 -1.22
CA LEU A 81 11.73 7.74 -0.74
C LEU A 81 12.70 8.05 -1.89
N THR A 82 13.25 9.26 -1.89
CA THR A 82 14.29 9.62 -2.86
C THR A 82 15.57 8.86 -2.59
N ASP A 83 16.44 8.75 -3.59
CA ASP A 83 17.74 8.08 -3.43
C ASP A 83 18.60 8.76 -2.35
N GLU A 84 18.47 10.08 -2.19
CA GLU A 84 19.15 10.85 -1.14
C GLU A 84 18.63 10.49 0.26
N GLU A 85 17.29 10.40 0.42
CA GLU A 85 16.67 9.98 1.69
C GLU A 85 17.05 8.54 2.05
N LEU A 86 17.05 7.63 1.07
CA LEU A 86 17.47 6.24 1.26
C LEU A 86 18.95 6.15 1.68
N ALA A 87 19.82 6.89 1.00
CA ALA A 87 21.25 6.90 1.30
C ALA A 87 21.55 7.47 2.69
N LYS A 88 20.88 8.56 3.07
CA LYS A 88 21.01 9.19 4.39
C LYS A 88 20.70 8.23 5.53
N ASP A 89 19.67 7.39 5.37
CA ASP A 89 19.21 6.48 6.42
C ASP A 89 19.74 5.05 6.26
N GLY A 90 20.62 4.80 5.26
CA GLY A 90 21.18 3.47 4.97
C GLY A 90 20.12 2.47 4.54
N LEU A 91 19.05 2.95 3.89
CA LEU A 91 17.92 2.15 3.43
C LEU A 91 18.03 1.82 1.95
N MET A 92 17.30 0.79 1.55
CA MET A 92 16.88 0.52 0.19
C MET A 92 15.36 0.40 0.14
N GLN A 93 14.79 0.56 -1.04
CA GLN A 93 13.37 0.30 -1.29
C GLN A 93 13.18 -0.55 -2.53
N PHE A 94 12.04 -1.26 -2.58
CA PHE A 94 11.59 -1.96 -3.77
C PHE A 94 10.06 -2.08 -3.80
N PRO A 95 9.41 -2.06 -4.99
CA PRO A 95 7.96 -2.19 -5.10
C PRO A 95 7.51 -3.62 -4.84
N THR A 96 6.25 -3.80 -4.38
CA THR A 96 5.63 -5.12 -4.21
C THR A 96 4.41 -5.33 -5.07
N VAL A 97 3.52 -4.36 -5.14
CA VAL A 97 2.23 -4.43 -5.83
C VAL A 97 1.77 -3.03 -6.22
N ILE A 98 0.96 -2.92 -7.25
CA ILE A 98 0.36 -1.67 -7.71
C ILE A 98 -1.15 -1.72 -7.45
N GLY A 99 -1.75 -0.57 -7.14
CA GLY A 99 -3.18 -0.40 -6.96
C GLY A 99 -3.60 1.04 -7.21
N GLY A 100 -4.85 1.36 -6.88
CA GLY A 100 -5.42 2.69 -7.09
C GLY A 100 -6.01 3.31 -5.84
N VAL A 101 -5.77 4.60 -5.66
CA VAL A 101 -6.52 5.44 -4.72
C VAL A 101 -7.78 5.93 -5.43
N VAL A 102 -8.93 5.76 -4.80
CA VAL A 102 -10.22 6.09 -5.40
C VAL A 102 -11.01 7.05 -4.50
N PRO A 103 -11.59 8.12 -5.06
CA PRO A 103 -12.58 8.89 -4.34
C PRO A 103 -13.83 8.03 -4.14
N VAL A 104 -14.39 8.07 -2.93
CA VAL A 104 -15.61 7.36 -2.56
C VAL A 104 -16.62 8.32 -1.95
N VAL A 105 -17.89 8.11 -2.26
CA VAL A 105 -18.99 9.00 -1.82
C VAL A 105 -20.08 8.21 -1.11
N ASN A 106 -20.79 8.88 -0.20
CA ASN A 106 -22.00 8.36 0.43
C ASN A 106 -23.18 9.30 0.11
N ILE A 107 -23.70 9.20 -1.10
CA ILE A 107 -24.84 9.96 -1.58
C ILE A 107 -25.97 8.97 -1.86
N LYS A 108 -27.16 9.20 -1.27
CA LYS A 108 -28.32 8.33 -1.44
C LYS A 108 -28.66 8.16 -2.93
N GLY A 109 -28.73 6.91 -3.36
CA GLY A 109 -29.08 6.55 -4.76
C GLY A 109 -27.92 6.55 -5.75
N VAL A 110 -26.74 7.05 -5.39
CA VAL A 110 -25.54 7.00 -6.23
C VAL A 110 -24.87 5.63 -6.12
N LYS A 111 -24.72 4.96 -7.26
CA LYS A 111 -24.10 3.63 -7.36
C LYS A 111 -22.59 3.73 -7.61
N PRO A 112 -21.80 2.69 -7.31
CA PRO A 112 -20.38 2.64 -7.65
C PRO A 112 -20.14 2.95 -9.14
N GLY A 113 -19.19 3.84 -9.44
CA GLY A 113 -18.82 4.25 -10.79
C GLY A 113 -19.82 5.14 -11.53
N GLN A 114 -20.97 5.44 -10.95
CA GLN A 114 -21.99 6.28 -11.59
C GLN A 114 -21.60 7.75 -11.62
N MET A 115 -21.01 8.25 -10.52
CA MET A 115 -20.60 9.65 -10.40
C MET A 115 -19.27 9.89 -11.11
N LYS A 116 -19.15 11.06 -11.77
CA LYS A 116 -17.98 11.50 -12.51
C LYS A 116 -17.41 12.76 -11.87
N LEU A 117 -16.09 12.83 -11.70
CA LEU A 117 -15.41 14.06 -11.28
C LEU A 117 -14.16 14.30 -12.17
N THR A 118 -13.77 15.56 -12.25
CA THR A 118 -12.43 15.96 -12.73
C THR A 118 -11.51 16.18 -11.53
N GLY A 119 -10.21 16.17 -11.76
CA GLY A 119 -9.24 16.48 -10.71
C GLY A 119 -9.37 17.90 -10.17
N GLU A 120 -9.73 18.86 -11.05
CA GLU A 120 -9.99 20.25 -10.64
C GLU A 120 -11.18 20.36 -9.68
N VAL A 121 -12.32 19.75 -10.03
CA VAL A 121 -13.52 19.73 -9.18
C VAL A 121 -13.22 19.02 -7.85
N LEU A 122 -12.53 17.88 -7.88
CA LEU A 122 -12.13 17.17 -6.67
C LEU A 122 -11.23 18.04 -5.77
N GLY A 123 -10.25 18.73 -6.34
CA GLY A 123 -9.40 19.68 -5.62
C GLY A 123 -10.21 20.81 -4.99
N ASN A 124 -11.15 21.41 -5.73
CA ASN A 124 -12.00 22.48 -5.24
C ASN A 124 -12.96 22.05 -4.11
N ILE A 125 -13.41 20.79 -4.12
CA ILE A 125 -14.17 20.19 -2.99
C ILE A 125 -13.29 20.18 -1.72
N TYR A 126 -12.06 19.68 -1.81
CA TYR A 126 -11.16 19.58 -0.65
C TYR A 126 -10.57 20.93 -0.22
N LEU A 127 -10.55 21.93 -1.12
CA LEU A 127 -10.27 23.33 -0.78
C LEU A 127 -11.45 24.04 -0.08
N GLY A 128 -12.65 23.42 -0.08
CA GLY A 128 -13.88 24.02 0.48
C GLY A 128 -14.54 25.04 -0.45
N LYS A 129 -14.10 25.17 -1.70
CA LYS A 129 -14.68 26.07 -2.71
C LYS A 129 -16.00 25.55 -3.27
N ILE A 130 -16.08 24.24 -3.46
CA ILE A 130 -17.31 23.53 -3.81
C ILE A 130 -17.82 22.87 -2.54
N ALA A 131 -18.87 23.45 -1.96
CA ALA A 131 -19.36 23.07 -0.64
C ALA A 131 -20.67 22.24 -0.67
N LYS A 132 -21.34 22.13 -1.81
CA LYS A 132 -22.62 21.41 -1.97
C LYS A 132 -22.57 20.43 -3.14
N TRP A 133 -23.33 19.33 -3.02
CA TRP A 133 -23.40 18.33 -4.09
C TRP A 133 -24.11 18.82 -5.35
N ASN A 134 -25.07 19.73 -5.23
CA ASN A 134 -25.77 20.35 -6.36
C ASN A 134 -25.05 21.56 -6.96
N ASP A 135 -23.76 21.74 -6.65
CA ASP A 135 -22.95 22.78 -7.29
C ASP A 135 -22.95 22.60 -8.81
N PRO A 136 -23.13 23.68 -9.60
CA PRO A 136 -23.17 23.62 -11.06
C PRO A 136 -21.97 22.89 -11.69
N ALA A 137 -20.77 23.01 -11.12
CA ALA A 137 -19.58 22.32 -11.59
C ALA A 137 -19.66 20.81 -11.44
N ILE A 138 -20.35 20.30 -10.41
CA ILE A 138 -20.58 18.85 -10.24
C ILE A 138 -21.74 18.39 -11.12
N VAL A 139 -22.85 19.14 -11.12
CA VAL A 139 -24.06 18.79 -11.89
C VAL A 139 -23.75 18.67 -13.39
N ALA A 140 -22.98 19.61 -13.95
CA ALA A 140 -22.60 19.60 -15.36
C ALA A 140 -21.83 18.32 -15.77
N LEU A 141 -21.08 17.69 -14.85
CA LEU A 141 -20.36 16.46 -15.08
C LEU A 141 -21.25 15.21 -14.98
N ASN A 142 -22.44 15.35 -14.37
CA ASN A 142 -23.27 14.23 -13.93
C ASN A 142 -24.73 14.35 -14.41
N PRO A 143 -24.98 14.54 -15.74
CA PRO A 143 -26.34 14.64 -16.25
C PRO A 143 -27.12 13.37 -15.91
N GLY A 144 -28.32 13.55 -15.36
CA GLY A 144 -29.21 12.44 -14.96
C GLY A 144 -28.91 11.80 -13.61
N VAL A 145 -27.90 12.26 -12.89
CA VAL A 145 -27.64 11.85 -11.49
C VAL A 145 -28.37 12.83 -10.56
N ALA A 146 -29.24 12.29 -9.69
CA ALA A 146 -29.93 13.13 -8.69
C ALA A 146 -28.95 13.51 -7.56
N LEU A 147 -28.41 14.72 -7.64
CA LEU A 147 -27.50 15.26 -6.62
C LEU A 147 -28.29 16.12 -5.62
N PRO A 148 -28.15 15.88 -4.30
CA PRO A 148 -28.94 16.59 -3.30
C PRO A 148 -28.45 18.02 -3.08
N ASP A 149 -29.36 18.94 -2.71
CA ASP A 149 -28.96 20.22 -2.11
C ASP A 149 -28.51 19.99 -0.66
N ALA A 150 -27.28 19.47 -0.53
CA ALA A 150 -26.69 19.12 0.76
C ALA A 150 -25.22 19.49 0.78
N ALA A 151 -24.74 19.88 1.96
CA ALA A 151 -23.32 20.15 2.17
C ALA A 151 -22.47 18.90 1.96
N ILE A 152 -21.34 19.07 1.30
CA ILE A 152 -20.32 18.02 1.16
C ILE A 152 -19.55 17.90 2.47
N ALA A 153 -19.41 16.68 2.99
CA ALA A 153 -18.59 16.37 4.16
C ALA A 153 -17.29 15.67 3.73
N PRO A 154 -16.18 16.39 3.55
CA PRO A 154 -14.91 15.75 3.20
C PRO A 154 -14.38 14.90 4.34
N VAL A 155 -13.86 13.73 4.01
CA VAL A 155 -13.17 12.82 4.93
C VAL A 155 -11.75 12.61 4.43
N ARG A 156 -10.78 12.81 5.32
CA ARG A 156 -9.36 12.77 5.03
C ARG A 156 -8.62 11.84 5.99
N ARG A 157 -7.36 11.57 5.75
CA ARG A 157 -6.52 10.80 6.65
C ARG A 157 -6.06 11.64 7.86
N ALA A 158 -6.06 11.02 9.03
CA ALA A 158 -5.59 11.63 10.28
C ALA A 158 -4.15 11.19 10.64
N ASP A 159 -3.60 10.21 9.94
CA ASP A 159 -2.25 9.67 10.11
C ASP A 159 -1.32 10.05 8.96
N GLY A 160 -0.02 9.83 9.10
CA GLY A 160 0.94 9.94 8.00
C GLY A 160 0.71 8.82 6.97
N SER A 161 0.18 9.16 5.80
CA SER A 161 -0.43 8.23 4.87
C SER A 161 0.17 8.32 3.46
N GLY A 162 0.61 7.19 2.91
CA GLY A 162 0.98 7.11 1.51
C GLY A 162 -0.22 7.28 0.57
N THR A 163 -1.40 6.80 0.96
CA THR A 163 -2.66 7.07 0.24
C THR A 163 -2.92 8.58 0.15
N THR A 164 -2.65 9.32 1.22
CA THR A 164 -2.70 10.80 1.20
C THR A 164 -1.65 11.39 0.26
N PHE A 165 -0.42 10.86 0.26
CA PHE A 165 0.60 11.32 -0.69
C PHE A 165 0.13 11.15 -2.14
N VAL A 166 -0.38 9.99 -2.52
CA VAL A 166 -0.90 9.73 -3.87
C VAL A 166 -2.01 10.71 -4.23
N PHE A 167 -2.97 10.90 -3.34
CA PHE A 167 -4.09 11.81 -3.52
C PHE A 167 -3.64 13.27 -3.66
N THR A 168 -2.80 13.75 -2.77
CA THR A 168 -2.34 15.15 -2.76
C THR A 168 -1.34 15.45 -3.88
N ASN A 169 -0.49 14.49 -4.26
CA ASN A 169 0.36 14.59 -5.43
C ASN A 169 -0.46 14.69 -6.72
N TYR A 170 -1.51 13.88 -6.85
CA TYR A 170 -2.44 14.02 -7.97
C TYR A 170 -3.09 15.40 -8.00
N LEU A 171 -3.67 15.86 -6.87
CA LEU A 171 -4.30 17.18 -6.80
C LEU A 171 -3.31 18.31 -7.13
N SER A 172 -2.05 18.20 -6.69
CA SER A 172 -1.00 19.18 -7.03
C SER A 172 -0.66 19.23 -8.52
N LYS A 173 -0.86 18.11 -9.24
CA LYS A 173 -0.66 18.07 -10.70
C LYS A 173 -1.80 18.66 -11.50
N VAL A 174 -3.02 18.69 -10.96
CA VAL A 174 -4.26 19.03 -11.72
C VAL A 174 -5.01 20.26 -11.19
N ASN A 175 -4.59 20.82 -10.06
CA ASN A 175 -5.20 22.03 -9.47
C ASN A 175 -4.07 22.95 -8.95
N ALA A 176 -3.89 24.07 -9.64
CA ALA A 176 -2.79 24.99 -9.34
C ALA A 176 -2.92 25.64 -7.94
N GLU A 177 -4.13 25.93 -7.49
CA GLU A 177 -4.35 26.51 -6.16
C GLU A 177 -4.07 25.48 -5.06
N TRP A 178 -4.49 24.22 -5.24
CA TRP A 178 -4.11 23.14 -4.33
C TRP A 178 -2.58 23.05 -4.19
N LYS A 179 -1.87 23.06 -5.32
CA LYS A 179 -0.40 23.03 -5.33
C LYS A 179 0.23 24.16 -4.54
N GLN A 180 -0.31 25.38 -4.66
CA GLN A 180 0.24 26.57 -4.01
C GLN A 180 -0.11 26.65 -2.51
N THR A 181 -1.30 26.20 -2.12
CA THR A 181 -1.83 26.44 -0.77
C THR A 181 -1.71 25.24 0.16
N VAL A 182 -1.78 24.02 -0.37
CA VAL A 182 -1.75 22.78 0.41
C VAL A 182 -0.54 21.92 0.08
N GLY A 183 -0.23 21.74 -1.21
CA GLY A 183 0.88 20.92 -1.69
C GLY A 183 0.61 19.43 -1.56
N GLU A 184 1.68 18.66 -1.40
CA GLU A 184 1.66 17.19 -1.38
C GLU A 184 2.50 16.62 -0.24
N GLY A 185 2.15 15.42 0.23
CA GLY A 185 2.90 14.73 1.28
C GLY A 185 2.08 13.63 1.96
N THR A 186 2.71 12.89 2.84
CA THR A 186 2.01 11.90 3.67
C THR A 186 1.12 12.54 4.73
N ALA A 187 1.35 13.82 5.02
CA ALA A 187 0.54 14.66 5.88
C ALA A 187 0.61 16.09 5.35
N VAL A 188 -0.53 16.74 5.21
CA VAL A 188 -0.65 18.14 4.75
C VAL A 188 -1.55 18.94 5.70
N LYS A 189 -1.48 20.26 5.60
CA LYS A 189 -2.40 21.14 6.33
C LYS A 189 -3.75 21.18 5.58
N TRP A 190 -4.67 20.31 5.97
CA TRP A 190 -5.98 20.21 5.34
C TRP A 190 -6.82 21.46 5.57
N PRO A 191 -7.45 22.02 4.52
CA PRO A 191 -8.35 23.16 4.66
C PRO A 191 -9.60 22.81 5.48
N ALA A 192 -10.14 21.58 5.30
CA ALA A 192 -11.35 21.10 5.94
C ALA A 192 -11.37 19.58 6.04
N GLY A 193 -12.40 19.02 6.65
CA GLY A 193 -12.72 17.60 6.65
C GLY A 193 -12.43 16.88 7.95
N ALA A 194 -13.20 15.81 8.19
CA ALA A 194 -13.01 14.89 9.31
C ALA A 194 -11.85 13.92 9.06
N GLY A 195 -11.10 13.57 10.11
CA GLY A 195 -9.96 12.67 10.01
C GLY A 195 -10.30 11.21 10.33
N GLY A 196 -10.02 10.29 9.40
CA GLY A 196 -10.05 8.84 9.61
C GLY A 196 -8.64 8.25 9.70
N LYS A 197 -8.39 7.37 10.66
CA LYS A 197 -7.11 6.66 10.79
C LYS A 197 -7.08 5.46 9.84
N GLY A 198 -6.09 5.42 8.96
CA GLY A 198 -5.95 4.35 7.96
C GLY A 198 -7.01 4.42 6.85
N ASN A 199 -6.89 3.56 5.84
CA ASN A 199 -7.94 3.34 4.85
C ASN A 199 -9.22 2.81 5.54
N GLU A 200 -9.07 2.03 6.58
CA GLU A 200 -10.15 1.48 7.43
C GLU A 200 -11.01 2.60 8.04
N GLY A 201 -10.35 3.57 8.67
CA GLY A 201 -11.03 4.69 9.32
C GLY A 201 -11.76 5.58 8.33
N VAL A 202 -11.14 5.90 7.18
CA VAL A 202 -11.80 6.69 6.12
C VAL A 202 -13.00 5.93 5.56
N SER A 203 -12.85 4.62 5.26
CA SER A 203 -13.96 3.79 4.78
C SER A 203 -15.14 3.77 5.75
N ALA A 204 -14.85 3.61 7.05
CA ALA A 204 -15.89 3.58 8.08
C ALA A 204 -16.61 4.94 8.23
N PHE A 205 -15.86 6.06 8.13
CA PHE A 205 -16.46 7.41 8.15
C PHE A 205 -17.38 7.63 6.96
N VAL A 206 -16.89 7.37 5.74
CA VAL A 206 -17.69 7.56 4.53
C VAL A 206 -18.93 6.67 4.55
N GLY A 207 -18.79 5.41 4.94
CA GLY A 207 -19.92 4.48 5.00
C GLY A 207 -21.04 4.92 5.97
N ARG A 208 -20.72 5.68 7.02
CA ARG A 208 -21.66 6.12 8.05
C ARG A 208 -22.15 7.56 7.91
N LEU A 209 -21.35 8.43 7.27
CA LEU A 209 -21.63 9.86 7.16
C LEU A 209 -22.32 10.17 5.83
N PRO A 210 -23.62 10.47 5.81
CA PRO A 210 -24.32 10.88 4.59
C PRO A 210 -23.69 12.11 3.96
N ASN A 211 -23.75 12.20 2.65
CA ASN A 211 -23.21 13.30 1.84
C ASN A 211 -21.72 13.52 2.01
N SER A 212 -20.99 12.50 2.43
CA SER A 212 -19.52 12.54 2.54
C SER A 212 -18.81 12.15 1.24
N ILE A 213 -17.57 12.62 1.13
CA ILE A 213 -16.58 12.20 0.16
C ILE A 213 -15.27 11.88 0.89
N GLY A 214 -14.67 10.74 0.58
CA GLY A 214 -13.34 10.35 1.07
C GLY A 214 -12.48 9.82 -0.06
N TYR A 215 -11.28 9.37 0.27
CA TYR A 215 -10.39 8.66 -0.65
C TYR A 215 -9.75 7.48 0.07
N VAL A 216 -9.75 6.33 -0.58
CA VAL A 216 -9.23 5.07 -0.05
C VAL A 216 -8.55 4.27 -1.16
N GLU A 217 -7.77 3.27 -0.80
CA GLU A 217 -7.34 2.26 -1.76
C GLU A 217 -8.55 1.40 -2.20
N TYR A 218 -8.53 0.94 -3.47
CA TYR A 218 -9.71 0.38 -4.15
C TYR A 218 -10.26 -0.89 -3.51
N ALA A 219 -9.43 -1.78 -2.97
CA ALA A 219 -9.90 -2.97 -2.26
C ALA A 219 -10.77 -2.62 -1.04
N TYR A 220 -10.48 -1.50 -0.37
CA TYR A 220 -11.31 -1.00 0.73
C TYR A 220 -12.66 -0.48 0.23
N ALA A 221 -12.70 0.19 -0.91
CA ALA A 221 -13.96 0.64 -1.51
C ALA A 221 -14.87 -0.56 -1.83
N LYS A 222 -14.30 -1.61 -2.44
CA LYS A 222 -15.04 -2.85 -2.76
C LYS A 222 -15.50 -3.60 -1.52
N THR A 223 -14.60 -3.86 -0.59
CA THR A 223 -14.88 -4.62 0.63
C THR A 223 -15.97 -3.94 1.47
N ASN A 224 -15.95 -2.61 1.57
CA ASN A 224 -16.93 -1.83 2.32
C ASN A 224 -18.14 -1.40 1.47
N LYS A 225 -18.24 -1.83 0.22
CA LYS A 225 -19.34 -1.52 -0.72
C LYS A 225 -19.58 -0.01 -0.86
N LEU A 226 -18.51 0.78 -0.89
CA LEU A 226 -18.58 2.23 -1.07
C LEU A 226 -18.75 2.59 -2.55
N SER A 227 -19.49 3.66 -2.82
CA SER A 227 -19.66 4.16 -4.19
C SER A 227 -18.42 4.94 -4.61
N HIS A 228 -17.55 4.32 -5.41
CA HIS A 228 -16.41 4.98 -6.02
C HIS A 228 -16.84 5.88 -7.18
N VAL A 229 -16.01 6.86 -7.49
CA VAL A 229 -16.22 7.87 -8.53
C VAL A 229 -15.37 7.55 -9.76
N ALA A 230 -15.95 7.70 -10.95
CA ALA A 230 -15.18 7.70 -12.19
C ALA A 230 -14.40 9.02 -12.33
N MET A 231 -13.10 8.95 -12.64
CA MET A 231 -12.25 10.13 -12.72
C MET A 231 -11.86 10.44 -14.18
N LYS A 232 -11.89 11.73 -14.51
CA LYS A 232 -11.33 12.19 -15.79
C LYS A 232 -9.81 12.14 -15.73
N ASN A 233 -9.19 11.42 -16.66
CA ASN A 233 -7.74 11.31 -16.75
C ASN A 233 -7.12 12.41 -17.65
N VAL A 234 -5.79 12.44 -17.75
CA VAL A 234 -5.05 13.43 -18.52
C VAL A 234 -5.34 13.34 -20.04
N SER A 235 -5.79 12.19 -20.54
CA SER A 235 -6.20 11.99 -21.92
C SER A 235 -7.63 12.48 -22.20
N GLY A 236 -8.34 13.02 -21.19
CA GLY A 236 -9.69 13.53 -21.32
C GLY A 236 -10.81 12.50 -21.13
N GLU A 237 -10.46 11.24 -20.87
CA GLU A 237 -11.41 10.14 -20.72
C GLU A 237 -11.85 9.96 -19.27
N TYR A 238 -13.13 9.61 -19.08
CA TYR A 238 -13.62 9.16 -17.77
C TYR A 238 -13.36 7.67 -17.62
N VAL A 239 -12.52 7.32 -16.64
CA VAL A 239 -12.11 5.94 -16.40
C VAL A 239 -12.65 5.42 -15.07
N GLN A 240 -12.89 4.10 -15.02
CA GLN A 240 -13.23 3.37 -13.81
C GLN A 240 -11.94 2.84 -13.15
N PRO A 241 -11.92 2.71 -11.82
CA PRO A 241 -10.82 2.05 -11.14
C PRO A 241 -10.95 0.53 -11.28
N ASP A 242 -10.03 -0.08 -11.98
CA ASP A 242 -9.87 -1.52 -12.09
C ASP A 242 -8.39 -1.88 -12.29
N ASP A 243 -8.07 -3.16 -12.25
CA ASP A 243 -6.71 -3.66 -12.43
C ASP A 243 -6.11 -3.25 -13.79
N SER A 244 -6.93 -3.22 -14.85
CA SER A 244 -6.49 -2.84 -16.19
C SER A 244 -6.11 -1.36 -16.26
N ALA A 245 -6.88 -0.49 -15.59
CA ALA A 245 -6.61 0.94 -15.52
C ALA A 245 -5.39 1.26 -14.65
N PHE A 246 -5.17 0.52 -13.56
CA PHE A 246 -3.95 0.64 -12.75
C PHE A 246 -2.72 0.14 -13.50
N LYS A 247 -2.83 -0.96 -14.25
CA LYS A 247 -1.77 -1.48 -15.11
C LYS A 247 -1.41 -0.49 -16.22
N ALA A 248 -2.42 0.15 -16.84
CA ALA A 248 -2.20 1.16 -17.87
C ALA A 248 -1.40 2.36 -17.35
N SER A 249 -1.67 2.82 -16.12
CA SER A 249 -0.90 3.92 -15.51
C SER A 249 0.54 3.54 -15.13
N ALA A 250 0.83 2.27 -14.96
CA ALA A 250 2.19 1.79 -14.66
C ALA A 250 3.02 1.48 -15.91
N ALA A 251 2.42 1.49 -17.10
CA ALA A 251 3.07 1.07 -18.34
C ALA A 251 4.29 1.93 -18.72
N GLY A 252 4.32 3.20 -18.33
CA GLY A 252 5.43 4.12 -18.58
C GLY A 252 6.51 4.15 -17.49
N ALA A 253 6.40 3.36 -16.43
CA ALA A 253 7.36 3.37 -15.33
C ALA A 253 8.69 2.71 -15.73
N ASP A 254 9.80 3.45 -15.60
CA ASP A 254 11.15 2.92 -15.88
C ASP A 254 11.81 2.41 -14.58
N TRP A 255 11.47 1.17 -14.23
CA TRP A 255 11.99 0.48 -13.06
C TRP A 255 13.51 0.15 -13.14
N ASN A 256 14.11 0.20 -14.33
CA ASN A 256 15.55 0.02 -14.48
C ASN A 256 16.31 1.25 -14.00
N LYS A 257 15.73 2.43 -14.15
CA LYS A 257 16.37 3.69 -13.79
C LYS A 257 16.34 3.90 -12.26
N SER A 258 15.18 3.72 -11.64
CA SER A 258 15.00 3.93 -10.20
C SER A 258 13.71 3.27 -9.72
N PHE A 259 13.67 2.86 -8.46
CA PHE A 259 12.43 2.50 -7.78
C PHE A 259 11.63 3.71 -7.27
N TYR A 260 12.15 4.93 -7.42
CA TYR A 260 11.38 6.15 -7.19
C TYR A 260 10.41 6.38 -8.35
N GLN A 261 9.24 5.74 -8.29
CA GLN A 261 8.21 5.85 -9.32
C GLN A 261 6.92 6.39 -8.72
N VAL A 262 6.44 7.54 -9.26
CA VAL A 262 5.17 8.17 -8.88
C VAL A 262 4.20 8.03 -10.05
N LEU A 263 3.20 7.17 -9.89
CA LEU A 263 2.30 6.74 -10.98
C LEU A 263 1.03 7.60 -11.12
N THR A 264 0.97 8.76 -10.48
CA THR A 264 -0.18 9.66 -10.58
C THR A 264 -0.19 10.44 -11.89
N ASN A 265 -1.38 10.61 -12.46
CA ASN A 265 -1.64 11.42 -13.67
C ASN A 265 -0.81 10.97 -14.89
N GLN A 266 -0.59 9.67 -15.04
CA GLN A 266 0.15 9.12 -16.18
C GLN A 266 -0.66 9.17 -17.46
N PRO A 267 -0.01 9.34 -18.63
CA PRO A 267 -0.69 9.32 -19.93
C PRO A 267 -1.28 7.95 -20.22
N GLY A 268 -2.32 7.93 -21.04
CA GLY A 268 -3.01 6.72 -21.49
C GLY A 268 -4.53 6.87 -21.41
N LYS A 269 -5.24 6.46 -22.47
CA LYS A 269 -6.70 6.61 -22.55
C LYS A 269 -7.44 5.89 -21.41
N THR A 270 -6.91 4.77 -20.95
CA THR A 270 -7.50 3.95 -19.87
C THR A 270 -6.79 4.09 -18.54
N ALA A 271 -5.72 4.91 -18.44
CA ALA A 271 -4.91 5.04 -17.24
C ALA A 271 -5.70 5.69 -16.08
N TRP A 272 -5.73 5.02 -14.92
CA TRP A 272 -6.32 5.58 -13.69
C TRP A 272 -5.42 6.69 -13.13
N PRO A 273 -5.95 7.89 -12.83
CA PRO A 273 -5.10 9.03 -12.52
C PRO A 273 -4.44 9.00 -11.12
N MET A 274 -4.88 8.15 -10.22
CA MET A 274 -4.35 8.05 -8.85
C MET A 274 -3.83 6.66 -8.53
N SER A 275 -3.02 6.10 -9.44
CA SER A 275 -2.34 4.82 -9.22
C SER A 275 -1.06 4.98 -8.41
N SER A 276 -0.69 3.95 -7.70
CA SER A 276 0.57 3.88 -6.93
C SER A 276 1.09 2.46 -6.84
N ALA A 277 2.41 2.32 -6.81
CA ALA A 277 3.04 1.16 -6.21
C ALA A 277 3.14 1.34 -4.70
N THR A 278 3.23 0.23 -3.96
CA THR A 278 3.66 0.25 -2.57
C THR A 278 5.06 -0.33 -2.46
N PHE A 279 5.88 0.26 -1.58
CA PHE A 279 7.30 -0.03 -1.49
C PHE A 279 7.65 -0.61 -0.13
N ILE A 280 8.52 -1.60 -0.12
CA ILE A 280 9.18 -2.10 1.09
C ILE A 280 10.47 -1.34 1.29
N LEU A 281 10.75 -1.01 2.54
CA LEU A 281 11.96 -0.37 3.02
C LEU A 281 12.74 -1.36 3.87
N LEU A 282 14.03 -1.56 3.56
CA LEU A 282 14.96 -2.41 4.30
C LEU A 282 16.26 -1.68 4.57
N HIS A 283 16.94 -1.99 5.68
CA HIS A 283 18.31 -1.55 5.89
C HIS A 283 19.26 -2.29 4.96
N LYS A 284 20.19 -1.55 4.32
CA LYS A 284 21.28 -2.14 3.52
C LYS A 284 22.25 -2.92 4.40
N THR A 285 22.43 -2.47 5.66
CA THR A 285 23.22 -3.19 6.66
C THR A 285 22.37 -3.37 7.91
N PRO A 286 21.55 -4.43 7.95
CA PRO A 286 20.63 -4.68 9.08
C PRO A 286 21.41 -5.11 10.32
N GLN A 287 20.85 -4.78 11.51
CA GLN A 287 21.39 -5.27 12.79
C GLN A 287 21.23 -6.79 12.96
N LYS A 288 20.15 -7.33 12.39
CA LYS A 288 19.80 -8.75 12.41
C LYS A 288 19.67 -9.25 10.97
N ALA A 289 20.77 -9.75 10.43
CA ALA A 289 20.82 -10.24 9.04
C ALA A 289 19.82 -11.36 8.77
N GLU A 290 19.57 -12.23 9.77
CA GLU A 290 18.61 -13.35 9.68
C GLU A 290 17.17 -12.89 9.48
N GLN A 291 16.72 -11.84 10.19
CA GLN A 291 15.40 -11.26 10.00
C GLN A 291 15.23 -10.63 8.62
N SER A 292 16.26 -9.93 8.15
CA SER A 292 16.24 -9.37 6.78
C SER A 292 16.23 -10.48 5.74
N ALA A 293 16.97 -11.57 5.94
CA ALA A 293 16.91 -12.76 5.09
C ALA A 293 15.50 -13.36 5.05
N ALA A 294 14.86 -13.50 6.22
CA ALA A 294 13.50 -14.02 6.32
C ALA A 294 12.47 -13.09 5.65
N ALA A 295 12.63 -11.76 5.78
CA ALA A 295 11.80 -10.78 5.08
C ALA A 295 11.98 -10.89 3.55
N LEU A 296 13.22 -10.96 3.04
CA LEU A 296 13.49 -11.13 1.60
C LEU A 296 12.94 -12.46 1.08
N LYS A 297 13.05 -13.55 1.85
CA LYS A 297 12.48 -14.86 1.51
C LYS A 297 10.95 -14.80 1.41
N PHE A 298 10.28 -14.06 2.30
CA PHE A 298 8.85 -13.82 2.20
C PHE A 298 8.48 -13.08 0.91
N PHE A 299 9.17 -11.99 0.58
CA PHE A 299 8.85 -11.23 -0.64
C PHE A 299 9.23 -11.98 -1.92
N ASP A 300 10.28 -12.82 -1.89
CA ASP A 300 10.58 -13.73 -3.01
C ASP A 300 9.45 -14.74 -3.22
N TRP A 301 8.96 -15.35 -2.13
CA TRP A 301 7.81 -16.25 -2.16
C TRP A 301 6.55 -15.55 -2.70
N VAL A 302 6.31 -14.32 -2.28
CA VAL A 302 5.19 -13.50 -2.78
C VAL A 302 5.29 -13.29 -4.28
N TYR A 303 6.48 -12.98 -4.80
CA TYR A 303 6.67 -12.79 -6.25
C TYR A 303 6.47 -14.06 -7.08
N VAL A 304 6.59 -15.24 -6.47
CA VAL A 304 6.33 -16.52 -7.13
C VAL A 304 4.86 -16.92 -7.00
N ASN A 305 4.25 -16.73 -5.83
CA ASN A 305 2.97 -17.36 -5.47
C ASN A 305 1.84 -16.36 -5.25
N GLY A 306 2.14 -15.06 -5.14
CA GLY A 306 1.20 -14.05 -4.66
C GLY A 306 0.33 -13.39 -5.73
N ASP A 307 0.63 -13.57 -7.01
CA ASP A 307 -0.01 -12.83 -8.12
C ASP A 307 -1.52 -13.06 -8.19
N LYS A 308 -1.97 -14.30 -8.05
CA LYS A 308 -3.39 -14.64 -8.07
C LYS A 308 -4.15 -13.93 -6.93
N THR A 309 -3.60 -13.98 -5.73
CA THR A 309 -4.19 -13.31 -4.56
C THR A 309 -4.24 -11.79 -4.72
N ALA A 310 -3.22 -11.20 -5.33
CA ALA A 310 -3.22 -9.76 -5.63
C ALA A 310 -4.33 -9.41 -6.62
N ALA A 311 -4.44 -10.15 -7.73
CA ALA A 311 -5.46 -9.93 -8.75
C ALA A 311 -6.90 -10.13 -8.21
N GLU A 312 -7.13 -11.10 -7.34
CA GLU A 312 -8.44 -11.33 -6.68
C GLU A 312 -8.90 -10.12 -5.82
N LEU A 313 -7.97 -9.28 -5.41
CA LEU A 313 -8.22 -8.05 -4.64
C LEU A 313 -8.05 -6.77 -5.48
N ASP A 314 -8.00 -6.91 -6.81
CA ASP A 314 -7.80 -5.82 -7.78
C ASP A 314 -6.46 -5.06 -7.63
N TYR A 315 -5.45 -5.68 -7.02
CA TYR A 315 -4.09 -5.20 -7.15
C TYR A 315 -3.43 -5.76 -8.41
N VAL A 316 -2.53 -5.00 -8.97
CA VAL A 316 -1.74 -5.40 -10.14
C VAL A 316 -0.39 -5.97 -9.67
N PRO A 317 -0.12 -7.26 -9.91
CA PRO A 317 1.20 -7.82 -9.69
C PRO A 317 2.26 -7.14 -10.55
N LEU A 318 3.49 -7.09 -10.06
CA LEU A 318 4.61 -6.58 -10.86
C LEU A 318 4.91 -7.53 -12.03
N PRO A 319 5.29 -7.00 -13.20
CA PRO A 319 5.80 -7.81 -14.30
C PRO A 319 7.03 -8.64 -13.89
N ALA A 320 7.23 -9.80 -14.50
CA ALA A 320 8.36 -10.67 -14.21
C ALA A 320 9.71 -9.96 -14.32
N SER A 321 9.89 -9.12 -15.35
CA SER A 321 11.10 -8.32 -15.54
C SER A 321 11.38 -7.37 -14.37
N VAL A 322 10.34 -6.77 -13.78
CA VAL A 322 10.48 -5.90 -12.62
C VAL A 322 10.83 -6.70 -11.36
N LYS A 323 10.19 -7.85 -11.15
CA LYS A 323 10.53 -8.79 -10.05
C LYS A 323 12.00 -9.20 -10.10
N ASP A 324 12.54 -9.44 -11.30
CA ASP A 324 13.95 -9.80 -11.48
C ASP A 324 14.90 -8.64 -11.18
N ILE A 325 14.55 -7.40 -11.56
CA ILE A 325 15.30 -6.19 -11.17
C ILE A 325 15.32 -6.04 -9.65
N VAL A 326 14.18 -6.23 -9.02
CA VAL A 326 14.06 -6.18 -7.55
C VAL A 326 14.95 -7.24 -6.89
N ARG A 327 14.89 -8.50 -7.32
CA ARG A 327 15.74 -9.58 -6.79
C ARG A 327 17.24 -9.27 -6.91
N LYS A 328 17.66 -8.70 -8.04
CA LYS A 328 19.04 -8.27 -8.23
C LYS A 328 19.44 -7.15 -7.26
N SER A 329 18.52 -6.24 -6.95
CA SER A 329 18.77 -5.13 -6.02
C SER A 329 19.01 -5.61 -4.57
N TRP A 330 18.50 -6.77 -4.18
CA TRP A 330 18.66 -7.33 -2.84
C TRP A 330 20.10 -7.71 -2.48
N ALA A 331 21.00 -7.83 -3.46
CA ALA A 331 22.43 -7.97 -3.22
C ALA A 331 23.05 -6.76 -2.46
N GLN A 332 22.32 -5.63 -2.36
CA GLN A 332 22.71 -4.48 -1.56
C GLN A 332 22.51 -4.71 -0.05
N VAL A 333 21.70 -5.68 0.35
CA VAL A 333 21.51 -6.04 1.77
C VAL A 333 22.66 -6.94 2.19
N LYS A 334 23.52 -6.44 3.08
CA LYS A 334 24.74 -7.11 3.50
C LYS A 334 24.78 -7.29 5.01
N ASP A 335 25.33 -8.39 5.46
CA ASP A 335 25.61 -8.62 6.89
C ASP A 335 26.79 -7.75 7.37
N ALA A 336 27.13 -7.88 8.65
CA ALA A 336 28.22 -7.14 9.29
C ALA A 336 29.62 -7.44 8.67
N SER A 337 29.77 -8.58 7.97
CA SER A 337 31.01 -8.94 7.27
C SER A 337 31.08 -8.35 5.85
N GLY A 338 30.01 -7.69 5.38
CA GLY A 338 29.90 -7.17 4.02
C GLY A 338 29.44 -8.19 2.98
N LYS A 339 29.09 -9.42 3.40
CA LYS A 339 28.55 -10.46 2.53
C LYS A 339 27.05 -10.22 2.29
N ALA A 340 26.60 -10.40 1.05
CA ALA A 340 25.16 -10.33 0.75
C ALA A 340 24.36 -11.34 1.58
N VAL A 341 23.25 -10.86 2.15
CA VAL A 341 22.34 -11.69 2.94
C VAL A 341 21.69 -12.73 2.03
N SER A 342 21.83 -14.00 2.38
CA SER A 342 21.21 -15.11 1.63
C SER A 342 19.77 -15.31 2.07
N TYR A 343 18.86 -15.33 1.10
CA TYR A 343 17.42 -15.56 1.31
C TYR A 343 16.88 -16.80 0.58
N LYS A 344 17.77 -17.53 -0.10
CA LYS A 344 17.45 -18.80 -0.81
C LYS A 344 17.54 -20.01 0.11
#